data_5f2d2c355d366f1b3b5bb6d91781aab6
#
_entry.id   5f2d2c355d366f1b3b5bb6d91781aab6
#
_cell.length_a   1.000
_cell.length_b   1.000
_cell.length_c   1.000
_cell.angle_alpha   90.00
_cell.angle_beta   90.00
_cell.angle_gamma   90.00
#
_symmetry.space_group_name_H-M   'P 1'
#
loop_
_entity.id
_entity.type
_entity.pdbx_description
1 polymer ?
#
loop_
_entity_poly.entity_id
_entity_poly.type
_entity_poly.pdbx_seq_one_letter_code
_entity_poly.pdbx_strand_id
1 'polypeptide(L)'
;MRKLKRGELVYIETDDIEHHNHGWIGFKKLAKAKPKRFIGVGWVVKASKRTLVIAPLAGNGAAFCAYRLPRGSVRRIRKLKA
;
A
#
# COMPACT_ATOMS: atom_id res chain seq x y z
N MET A 1 0.39 -14.94 -8.29
CA MET A 1 0.88 -13.64 -7.76
C MET A 1 2.39 -13.67 -7.68
N ARG A 2 3.03 -12.60 -8.14
CA ARG A 2 4.48 -12.52 -8.07
C ARG A 2 4.97 -12.53 -6.62
N LYS A 3 6.02 -13.32 -6.41
CA LYS A 3 6.67 -13.39 -5.11
C LYS A 3 7.57 -12.17 -4.95
N LEU A 4 7.32 -11.37 -3.95
CA LEU A 4 8.10 -10.17 -3.63
C LEU A 4 9.08 -10.48 -2.52
N LYS A 5 10.28 -9.93 -2.64
CA LYS A 5 11.32 -10.11 -1.65
C LYS A 5 11.74 -8.77 -1.06
N ARG A 6 12.17 -8.81 0.21
CA ARG A 6 12.75 -7.64 0.86
C ARG A 6 13.89 -7.07 0.01
N GLY A 7 13.93 -5.75 -0.11
CA GLY A 7 14.97 -5.06 -0.86
C GLY A 7 14.64 -4.82 -2.33
N GLU A 8 13.54 -5.37 -2.82
CA GLU A 8 13.11 -5.07 -4.19
C GLU A 8 12.44 -3.71 -4.26
N LEU A 9 12.69 -2.98 -5.34
CA LEU A 9 12.02 -1.72 -5.63
C LEU A 9 10.76 -2.00 -6.42
N VAL A 10 9.64 -1.45 -6.00
CA VAL A 10 8.35 -1.70 -6.66
C VAL A 10 7.59 -0.41 -6.90
N TYR A 11 6.82 -0.43 -7.99
CA TYR A 11 5.76 0.52 -8.28
C TYR A 11 4.45 -0.15 -7.89
N ILE A 12 3.59 0.56 -7.20
CA ILE A 12 2.28 0.03 -6.82
C ILE A 12 1.16 1.00 -7.18
N GLU A 13 0.00 0.43 -7.45
CA GLU A 13 -1.27 1.15 -7.49
C GLU A 13 -2.14 0.53 -6.41
N THR A 14 -2.63 1.33 -5.51
CA THR A 14 -3.40 0.86 -4.38
C THR A 14 -4.63 1.72 -4.16
N ASP A 15 -5.69 1.11 -3.69
CA ASP A 15 -6.87 1.84 -3.24
C ASP A 15 -6.59 2.39 -1.84
N ASP A 16 -6.96 3.63 -1.61
CA ASP A 16 -6.89 4.19 -0.27
C ASP A 16 -8.06 3.66 0.54
N ILE A 17 -7.75 3.15 1.72
CA ILE A 17 -8.77 2.81 2.68
C ILE A 17 -9.03 4.06 3.50
N GLU A 18 -10.01 4.86 3.05
CA GLU A 18 -10.40 6.03 3.82
C GLU A 18 -11.00 5.59 5.14
N HIS A 19 -10.38 6.04 6.22
CA HIS A 19 -10.94 5.83 7.54
C HIS A 19 -12.02 6.88 7.77
N HIS A 20 -13.27 6.49 7.56
CA HIS A 20 -14.41 7.32 7.92
C HIS A 20 -14.74 7.11 9.40
N ASN A 21 -13.78 7.41 10.26
CA ASN A 21 -13.92 7.15 11.69
C ASN A 21 -14.26 8.40 12.47
N HIS A 22 -14.90 9.37 11.84
CA HIS A 22 -15.20 10.64 12.46
C HIS A 22 -16.64 10.73 12.96
N GLY A 23 -17.18 9.62 13.46
CA GLY A 23 -18.53 9.56 13.98
C GLY A 23 -19.52 9.03 12.96
N TRP A 24 -20.77 9.43 13.09
CA TRP A 24 -21.85 8.92 12.24
C TRP A 24 -21.79 9.50 10.84
N ILE A 25 -22.00 8.64 9.84
CA ILE A 25 -22.06 9.06 8.45
C ILE A 25 -23.35 8.52 7.82
N GLY A 26 -24.03 9.37 7.04
CA GLY A 26 -25.27 8.97 6.39
C GLY A 26 -25.05 7.92 5.32
N PHE A 27 -26.02 7.01 5.16
CA PHE A 27 -25.92 5.93 4.18
C PHE A 27 -25.70 6.44 2.76
N LYS A 28 -26.36 7.51 2.37
CA LYS A 28 -26.20 8.08 1.02
C LYS A 28 -24.79 8.57 0.76
N LYS A 29 -24.21 9.24 1.74
CA LYS A 29 -22.83 9.74 1.63
C LYS A 29 -21.83 8.59 1.59
N LEU A 30 -22.04 7.57 2.42
CA LEU A 30 -21.19 6.39 2.45
C LEU A 30 -21.26 5.62 1.13
N ALA A 31 -22.46 5.48 0.57
CA ALA A 31 -22.65 4.77 -0.69
C ALA A 31 -22.01 5.48 -1.88
N LYS A 32 -21.86 6.80 -1.81
CA LYS A 32 -21.21 7.60 -2.86
C LYS A 32 -19.69 7.67 -2.70
N ALA A 33 -19.17 7.26 -1.55
CA ALA A 33 -17.74 7.27 -1.32
C ALA A 33 -17.07 6.25 -2.25
N LYS A 34 -16.19 6.73 -3.11
CA LYS A 34 -15.40 5.88 -4.00
C LYS A 34 -13.99 5.78 -3.48
N PRO A 35 -13.39 4.57 -3.47
CA PRO A 35 -12.00 4.46 -3.10
C PRO A 35 -11.14 5.31 -4.04
N LYS A 36 -10.25 6.09 -3.47
CA LYS A 36 -9.25 6.83 -4.24
C LYS A 36 -8.10 5.89 -4.55
N ARG A 37 -7.58 6.01 -5.76
CA ARG A 37 -6.41 5.23 -6.16
C ARG A 37 -5.16 6.07 -6.01
N PHE A 38 -4.17 5.49 -5.37
CA PHE A 38 -2.87 6.11 -5.19
C PHE A 38 -1.79 5.30 -5.89
N ILE A 39 -0.77 6.01 -6.32
CA ILE A 39 0.40 5.43 -6.98
C ILE A 39 1.58 5.66 -6.06
N GLY A 40 2.38 4.63 -5.84
CA GLY A 40 3.55 4.73 -5.00
C GLY A 40 4.72 3.95 -5.55
N VAL A 41 5.91 4.37 -5.17
CA VAL A 41 7.16 3.68 -5.46
C VAL A 41 7.91 3.52 -4.14
N GLY A 42 8.42 2.33 -3.88
CA GLY A 42 9.16 2.10 -2.65
C GLY A 42 9.89 0.78 -2.63
N TRP A 43 10.73 0.64 -1.61
CA TRP A 43 11.46 -0.58 -1.35
C TRP A 43 10.60 -1.52 -0.52
N VAL A 44 10.57 -2.80 -0.92
CA VAL A 44 9.84 -3.81 -0.16
C VAL A 44 10.58 -4.07 1.15
N VAL A 45 9.90 -3.81 2.26
CA VAL A 45 10.40 -4.10 3.60
C VAL A 45 9.91 -5.47 4.06
N LYS A 46 8.65 -5.77 3.78
CA LYS A 46 8.04 -7.04 4.14
C LYS A 46 6.92 -7.34 3.15
N ALA A 47 6.82 -8.59 2.76
CA ALA A 47 5.72 -9.05 1.91
C ALA A 47 5.20 -10.38 2.47
N SER A 48 3.91 -10.41 2.77
CA SER A 48 3.22 -11.60 3.23
C SER A 48 1.95 -11.78 2.40
N LYS A 49 1.19 -12.83 2.67
CA LYS A 49 -0.06 -13.07 1.95
C LYS A 49 -1.08 -11.95 2.15
N ARG A 50 -1.06 -11.32 3.32
CA ARG A 50 -2.08 -10.33 3.69
C ARG A 50 -1.59 -8.89 3.66
N THR A 51 -0.29 -8.68 3.78
CA THR A 51 0.27 -7.35 3.99
C THR A 51 1.49 -7.13 3.13
N LEU A 52 1.58 -5.93 2.57
CA LEU A 52 2.78 -5.44 1.89
C LEU A 52 3.25 -4.20 2.63
N VAL A 53 4.52 -4.18 3.01
CA VAL A 53 5.13 -3.01 3.64
C VAL A 53 6.20 -2.48 2.70
N ILE A 54 6.06 -1.22 2.29
CA ILE A 54 7.03 -0.54 1.43
C ILE A 54 7.49 0.75 2.10
N ALA A 55 8.69 1.20 1.74
CA ALA A 55 9.23 2.44 2.27
C ALA A 55 10.03 3.18 1.21
N PRO A 56 9.99 4.53 1.21
CA PRO A 56 10.80 5.32 0.28
C PRO A 56 12.30 5.26 0.59
N LEU A 57 12.66 5.04 1.84
CA LEU A 57 14.04 4.88 2.27
C LEU A 57 14.17 3.63 3.12
N ALA A 58 15.13 2.79 2.80
CA ALA A 58 15.38 1.58 3.57
C ALA A 58 16.86 1.20 3.47
N GLY A 59 17.39 0.66 4.56
CA GLY A 59 18.77 0.21 4.63
C GLY A 59 19.21 0.03 6.06
N ASN A 60 20.32 -0.65 6.28
CA ASN A 60 20.90 -0.88 7.62
C ASN A 60 19.90 -1.44 8.62
N GLY A 61 19.01 -2.32 8.16
CA GLY A 61 18.01 -2.94 9.02
C GLY A 61 16.87 -2.02 9.45
N ALA A 62 16.69 -0.87 8.79
CA ALA A 62 15.66 0.10 9.14
C ALA A 62 14.96 0.64 7.90
N ALA A 63 13.79 1.21 8.10
CA ALA A 63 13.02 1.84 7.05
C ALA A 63 12.40 3.15 7.57
N PHE A 64 12.31 4.14 6.68
CA PHE A 64 11.76 5.44 7.01
C PHE A 64 10.44 5.64 6.28
N CYS A 65 9.42 6.07 7.01
CA CYS A 65 8.08 6.34 6.48
C CYS A 65 7.46 5.12 5.79
N ALA A 66 7.54 3.97 6.43
CA ALA A 66 6.99 2.75 5.86
C ALA A 66 5.47 2.80 5.79
N TYR A 67 4.94 2.31 4.66
CA TYR A 67 3.50 2.16 4.46
C TYR A 67 3.14 0.70 4.56
N ARG A 68 2.17 0.40 5.42
CA ARG A 68 1.64 -0.95 5.57
C ARG A 68 0.33 -1.03 4.79
N LEU A 69 0.31 -1.84 3.75
CA LEU A 69 -0.81 -1.95 2.84
C LEU A 69 -1.43 -3.35 2.93
N PRO A 70 -2.75 -3.45 3.12
CA PRO A 70 -3.42 -4.73 2.94
C PRO A 70 -3.28 -5.18 1.49
N ARG A 71 -2.95 -6.45 1.28
CA ARG A 71 -2.79 -6.99 -0.09
C ARG A 71 -4.05 -6.81 -0.92
N GLY A 72 -5.22 -6.91 -0.29
CA GLY A 72 -6.49 -6.75 -0.97
C GLY A 72 -6.72 -5.35 -1.54
N SER A 73 -6.03 -4.33 -1.05
CA SER A 73 -6.16 -2.98 -1.56
C SER A 73 -5.17 -2.68 -2.69
N VAL A 74 -4.16 -3.51 -2.89
CA VAL A 74 -3.13 -3.31 -3.91
C VAL A 74 -3.64 -3.85 -5.24
N ARG A 75 -3.80 -2.97 -6.22
CA ARG A 75 -4.38 -3.31 -7.53
C ARG A 75 -3.34 -3.72 -8.55
N ARG A 76 -2.15 -3.15 -8.47
CA ARG A 76 -1.07 -3.45 -9.41
C ARG A 76 0.27 -3.31 -8.71
N ILE A 77 1.17 -4.25 -9.00
CA ILE A 77 2.54 -4.21 -8.52
C ILE A 77 3.46 -4.48 -9.71
N ARG A 78 4.49 -3.65 -9.86
CA ARG A 78 5.53 -3.85 -10.86
C ARG A 78 6.88 -3.74 -10.19
N LYS A 79 7.76 -4.72 -10.46
CA LYS A 79 9.14 -4.62 -10.02
C LYS A 79 9.88 -3.64 -10.91
N LEU A 80 10.67 -2.79 -10.30
CA LEU A 80 11.50 -1.82 -10.98
C LEU A 80 12.97 -2.24 -10.84
N LYS A 81 13.75 -1.91 -11.84
CA LYS A 81 15.20 -2.09 -11.74
C LYS A 81 15.77 -0.98 -10.86
N ALA A 82 16.56 -1.39 -9.89
CA ALA A 82 17.25 -0.45 -9.00
C ALA A 82 18.63 -0.11 -9.55
#